data_40ff8b3568a16b7dd7da226db9c9b90f
#
_entry.id   40ff8b3568a16b7dd7da226db9c9b90f
#
_cell.length_a   1.000
_cell.length_b   1.000
_cell.length_c   1.000
_cell.angle_alpha   90.00
_cell.angle_beta   90.00
_cell.angle_gamma   90.00
#
_symmetry.space_group_name_H-M   'P 1'
#
loop_
_entity.id
_entity.type
_entity.pdbx_description
1 polymer ?
#
loop_
_entity_poly.entity_id
_entity_poly.type
_entity_poly.pdbx_seq_one_letter_code
_entity_poly.pdbx_strand_id
1 'polypeptide(L)'
;MNAFRQLLGSSGAHPPIGTWISSGSPIVAEAMGCAGFDWGVLDMEHSPLDLMDLVHLLQAVSSTKMLPVVRLPWNDAVMVKRVLDAGASTLLFPFVQDADEARRAIAATRYPPDGVRGMAGINRGSRFGTIANHATTANQQIGRASCRERVLVTV
;
A
#
# COMPACT_ATOMS: atom_id res chain seq x y z
N MET A 1 4.51 9.06 -10.42
CA MET A 1 5.07 9.18 -9.04
C MET A 1 3.99 8.74 -8.06
N ASN A 2 4.34 8.06 -6.95
CA ASN A 2 3.38 7.58 -5.96
C ASN A 2 2.77 8.75 -5.16
N ALA A 3 1.43 8.74 -4.96
CA ALA A 3 0.70 9.84 -4.30
C ALA A 3 1.13 10.05 -2.83
N PHE A 4 1.41 8.97 -2.09
CA PHE A 4 1.87 9.07 -0.71
C PHE A 4 3.27 9.72 -0.61
N ARG A 5 4.18 9.41 -1.54
CA ARG A 5 5.48 10.09 -1.62
C ARG A 5 5.34 11.58 -1.94
N GLN A 6 4.41 11.94 -2.81
CA GLN A 6 4.11 13.35 -3.11
C GLN A 6 3.59 14.07 -1.87
N LEU A 7 2.65 13.44 -1.15
CA LEU A 7 2.12 13.99 0.10
C LEU A 7 3.24 14.29 1.11
N LEU A 8 4.15 13.32 1.34
CA LEU A 8 5.26 13.50 2.27
C LEU A 8 6.28 14.56 1.80
N GLY A 9 6.46 14.72 0.48
CA GLY A 9 7.38 15.70 -0.10
C GLY A 9 6.81 17.12 -0.20
N SER A 10 5.50 17.27 -0.11
CA SER A 10 4.78 18.54 -0.24
C SER A 10 4.42 19.18 1.10
N SER A 11 4.95 18.66 2.21
CA SER A 11 4.67 19.17 3.56
C SER A 11 5.12 20.65 3.69
N GLY A 12 4.12 21.55 3.54
CA GLY A 12 4.25 22.97 3.79
C GLY A 12 4.20 23.29 5.29
N ALA A 13 3.39 24.28 5.68
CA ALA A 13 3.24 24.72 7.07
C ALA A 13 2.63 23.63 8.01
N HIS A 14 1.96 22.62 7.47
CA HIS A 14 1.32 21.56 8.23
C HIS A 14 1.79 20.18 7.76
N PRO A 15 2.34 19.34 8.67
CA PRO A 15 2.70 17.97 8.34
C PRO A 15 1.43 17.14 8.07
N PRO A 16 1.44 16.21 7.11
CA PRO A 16 0.30 15.34 6.85
C PRO A 16 -0.01 14.44 8.06
N ILE A 17 -1.28 14.36 8.42
CA ILE A 17 -1.76 13.59 9.57
C ILE A 17 -2.38 12.28 9.10
N GLY A 18 -1.94 11.16 9.67
CA GLY A 18 -2.48 9.83 9.37
C GLY A 18 -3.11 9.16 10.57
N THR A 19 -3.81 8.06 10.29
CA THR A 19 -4.45 7.21 11.30
C THR A 19 -4.25 5.72 11.01
N TRP A 20 -4.48 4.88 12.03
CA TRP A 20 -4.53 3.43 11.88
C TRP A 20 -5.98 2.96 11.75
N ILE A 21 -6.22 2.06 10.81
CA ILE A 21 -7.53 1.43 10.57
C ILE A 21 -7.35 -0.07 10.79
N SER A 22 -7.72 -0.50 12.00
CA SER A 22 -7.60 -1.90 12.47
C SER A 22 -8.97 -2.57 12.69
N SER A 23 -10.06 -1.85 12.49
CA SER A 23 -11.41 -2.36 12.77
C SER A 23 -11.95 -3.33 11.71
N GLY A 24 -11.37 -3.37 10.51
CA GLY A 24 -11.92 -4.12 9.37
C GLY A 24 -13.23 -3.57 8.79
N SER A 25 -13.75 -2.48 9.34
CA SER A 25 -15.02 -1.89 8.91
C SER A 25 -14.84 -0.89 7.77
N PRO A 26 -15.44 -1.11 6.58
CA PRO A 26 -15.41 -0.13 5.49
C PRO A 26 -16.04 1.21 5.88
N ILE A 27 -17.10 1.19 6.70
CA ILE A 27 -17.77 2.41 7.18
C ILE A 27 -16.82 3.23 8.06
N VAL A 28 -16.05 2.57 8.94
CA VAL A 28 -15.04 3.27 9.77
C VAL A 28 -13.94 3.85 8.88
N ALA A 29 -13.47 3.12 7.88
CA ALA A 29 -12.45 3.60 6.96
C ALA A 29 -12.92 4.84 6.17
N GLU A 30 -14.14 4.83 5.68
CA GLU A 30 -14.77 5.97 5.00
C GLU A 30 -14.93 7.16 5.97
N ALA A 31 -15.43 6.94 7.17
CA ALA A 31 -15.59 7.99 8.18
C ALA A 31 -14.27 8.67 8.53
N MET A 32 -13.17 7.89 8.67
CA MET A 32 -11.83 8.45 8.91
C MET A 32 -11.35 9.30 7.74
N GLY A 33 -11.59 8.87 6.50
CA GLY A 33 -11.28 9.65 5.32
C GLY A 33 -12.10 10.95 5.23
N CYS A 34 -13.39 10.91 5.60
CA CYS A 34 -14.25 12.09 5.68
C CYS A 34 -13.88 13.03 6.83
N ALA A 35 -13.29 12.51 7.91
CA ALA A 35 -12.81 13.31 9.04
C ALA A 35 -11.59 14.17 8.70
N GLY A 36 -10.95 13.96 7.52
CA GLY A 36 -9.88 14.81 7.03
C GLY A 36 -8.47 14.29 7.30
N PHE A 37 -8.30 13.01 7.64
CA PHE A 37 -6.97 12.41 7.66
C PHE A 37 -6.39 12.35 6.25
N ASP A 38 -5.10 12.72 6.12
CA ASP A 38 -4.41 12.72 4.84
C ASP A 38 -4.05 11.31 4.35
N TRP A 39 -3.80 10.39 5.29
CA TRP A 39 -3.49 9.00 4.99
C TRP A 39 -3.98 8.06 6.09
N GLY A 40 -4.19 6.78 5.74
CA GLY A 40 -4.62 5.77 6.70
C GLY A 40 -3.90 4.44 6.47
N VAL A 41 -3.40 3.81 7.56
CA VAL A 41 -2.82 2.46 7.51
C VAL A 41 -3.93 1.44 7.64
N LEU A 42 -4.16 0.67 6.58
CA LEU A 42 -4.98 -0.54 6.59
C LEU A 42 -4.10 -1.69 7.10
N ASP A 43 -4.38 -2.14 8.31
CA ASP A 43 -3.46 -3.00 9.04
C ASP A 43 -3.81 -4.49 8.87
N MET A 44 -2.99 -5.22 8.11
CA MET A 44 -3.13 -6.67 7.96
C MET A 44 -2.18 -7.47 8.87
N GLU A 45 -1.31 -6.81 9.64
CA GLU A 45 -0.37 -7.50 10.54
C GLU A 45 -1.00 -7.80 11.90
N HIS A 46 -1.57 -6.79 12.55
CA HIS A 46 -2.11 -6.90 13.90
C HIS A 46 -3.63 -6.73 13.98
N SER A 47 -4.31 -6.83 12.85
CA SER A 47 -5.77 -6.81 12.76
C SER A 47 -6.28 -8.07 12.05
N PRO A 48 -7.46 -8.57 12.40
CA PRO A 48 -8.03 -9.78 11.79
C PRO A 48 -8.61 -9.47 10.40
N LEU A 49 -7.75 -8.97 9.48
CA LEU A 49 -8.12 -8.62 8.12
C LEU A 49 -7.59 -9.65 7.14
N ASP A 50 -8.48 -10.16 6.30
CA ASP A 50 -8.08 -10.93 5.14
C ASP A 50 -8.01 -10.06 3.86
N LEU A 51 -7.72 -10.70 2.73
CA LEU A 51 -7.58 -10.00 1.45
C LEU A 51 -8.90 -9.39 0.96
N MET A 52 -10.04 -10.02 1.26
CA MET A 52 -11.34 -9.47 0.86
C MET A 52 -11.75 -8.27 1.70
N ASP A 53 -11.45 -8.29 3.01
CA ASP A 53 -11.63 -7.12 3.87
C ASP A 53 -10.80 -5.95 3.35
N LEU A 54 -9.53 -6.20 2.97
CA LEU A 54 -8.68 -5.18 2.36
C LEU A 54 -9.31 -4.58 1.09
N VAL A 55 -9.90 -5.41 0.21
CA VAL A 55 -10.56 -4.90 -1.00
C VAL A 55 -11.70 -3.95 -0.63
N HIS A 56 -12.54 -4.31 0.34
CA HIS A 56 -13.65 -3.48 0.79
C HIS A 56 -13.17 -2.17 1.44
N LEU A 57 -12.11 -2.22 2.25
CA LEU A 57 -11.48 -1.03 2.84
C LEU A 57 -10.91 -0.10 1.76
N LEU A 58 -10.21 -0.65 0.76
CA LEU A 58 -9.68 0.13 -0.36
C LEU A 58 -10.79 0.76 -1.20
N GLN A 59 -11.95 0.09 -1.34
CA GLN A 59 -13.13 0.65 -2.01
C GLN A 59 -13.72 1.81 -1.21
N ALA A 60 -13.89 1.64 0.11
CA ALA A 60 -14.42 2.67 1.00
C ALA A 60 -13.51 3.92 1.02
N VAL A 61 -12.21 3.74 1.20
CA VAL A 61 -11.25 4.85 1.20
C VAL A 61 -11.20 5.58 -0.16
N SER A 62 -11.44 4.87 -1.27
CA SER A 62 -11.42 5.48 -2.60
C SER A 62 -12.51 6.53 -2.84
N SER A 63 -13.55 6.57 -2.01
CA SER A 63 -14.58 7.63 -2.02
C SER A 63 -14.12 8.92 -1.34
N THR A 64 -12.98 8.91 -0.68
CA THR A 64 -12.44 10.02 0.12
C THR A 64 -11.11 10.54 -0.48
N LYS A 65 -10.51 11.55 0.16
CA LYS A 65 -9.18 12.06 -0.20
C LYS A 65 -8.04 11.36 0.54
N MET A 66 -8.34 10.54 1.55
CA MET A 66 -7.35 9.84 2.36
C MET A 66 -6.57 8.84 1.51
N LEU A 67 -5.24 8.87 1.61
CA LEU A 67 -4.37 7.94 0.89
C LEU A 67 -4.21 6.64 1.69
N PRO A 68 -4.56 5.47 1.12
CA PRO A 68 -4.35 4.20 1.81
C PRO A 68 -2.89 3.77 1.77
N VAL A 69 -2.38 3.36 2.93
CA VAL A 69 -1.12 2.63 3.12
C VAL A 69 -1.49 1.26 3.67
N VAL A 70 -1.05 0.19 3.04
CA VAL A 70 -1.37 -1.17 3.50
C VAL A 70 -0.19 -1.75 4.26
N ARG A 71 -0.35 -2.02 5.56
CA ARG A 71 0.64 -2.80 6.30
C ARG A 71 0.40 -4.29 6.03
N LEU A 72 1.43 -4.93 5.47
CA LEU A 72 1.41 -6.36 5.16
C LEU A 72 1.47 -7.19 6.44
N PRO A 73 0.93 -8.42 6.45
CA PRO A 73 1.08 -9.33 7.58
C PRO A 73 2.52 -9.82 7.75
N TRP A 74 3.28 -9.89 6.66
CA TRP A 74 4.68 -10.31 6.63
C TRP A 74 5.37 -9.87 5.34
N ASN A 75 6.72 -9.89 5.33
CA ASN A 75 7.52 -9.67 4.11
C ASN A 75 7.54 -10.93 3.24
N ASP A 76 6.42 -11.25 2.61
CA ASP A 76 6.20 -12.41 1.76
C ASP A 76 5.81 -12.00 0.34
N ALA A 77 6.54 -12.52 -0.67
CA ALA A 77 6.36 -12.14 -2.07
C ALA A 77 4.97 -12.52 -2.62
N VAL A 78 4.37 -13.60 -2.14
CA VAL A 78 3.02 -14.02 -2.57
C VAL A 78 1.98 -13.06 -2.04
N MET A 79 2.08 -12.68 -0.76
CA MET A 79 1.19 -11.71 -0.14
C MET A 79 1.34 -10.33 -0.78
N VAL A 80 2.57 -9.86 -1.02
CA VAL A 80 2.86 -8.60 -1.73
C VAL A 80 2.14 -8.56 -3.08
N LYS A 81 2.28 -9.61 -3.89
CA LYS A 81 1.62 -9.71 -5.19
C LYS A 81 0.10 -9.60 -5.05
N ARG A 82 -0.52 -10.37 -4.15
CA ARG A 82 -1.98 -10.39 -3.94
C ARG A 82 -2.53 -9.03 -3.48
N VAL A 83 -1.84 -8.37 -2.56
CA VAL A 83 -2.23 -7.05 -2.04
C VAL A 83 -2.13 -5.97 -3.13
N LEU A 84 -1.08 -6.00 -3.95
CA LEU A 84 -0.95 -5.09 -5.10
C LEU A 84 -2.01 -5.37 -6.18
N ASP A 85 -2.34 -6.64 -6.42
CA ASP A 85 -3.39 -7.01 -7.37
C ASP A 85 -4.79 -6.63 -6.85
N ALA A 86 -4.99 -6.62 -5.53
CA ALA A 86 -6.19 -6.07 -4.87
C ALA A 86 -6.33 -4.54 -5.02
N GLY A 87 -5.29 -3.85 -5.48
CA GLY A 87 -5.31 -2.42 -5.81
C GLY A 87 -4.60 -1.51 -4.82
N ALA A 88 -3.84 -2.05 -3.88
CA ALA A 88 -2.95 -1.24 -3.07
C ALA A 88 -1.86 -0.60 -3.93
N SER A 89 -1.49 0.64 -3.62
CA SER A 89 -0.42 1.39 -4.30
C SER A 89 0.72 1.78 -3.36
N THR A 90 0.51 1.67 -2.05
CA THR A 90 1.52 1.98 -1.04
C THR A 90 1.52 0.88 0.01
N LEU A 91 2.69 0.29 0.24
CA LEU A 91 2.89 -0.81 1.17
C LEU A 91 3.79 -0.41 2.32
N LEU A 92 3.45 -0.86 3.51
CA LEU A 92 4.27 -0.83 4.71
C LEU A 92 4.71 -2.27 5.02
N PHE A 93 6.00 -2.53 4.93
CA PHE A 93 6.59 -3.83 5.24
C PHE A 93 6.94 -3.90 6.72
N PRO A 94 6.35 -4.84 7.48
CA PRO A 94 6.73 -5.04 8.86
C PRO A 94 8.07 -5.78 8.96
N PHE A 95 8.73 -5.62 10.09
CA PHE A 95 9.82 -6.49 10.53
C PHE A 95 11.01 -6.63 9.57
N VAL A 96 11.34 -5.58 8.83
CA VAL A 96 12.52 -5.58 7.94
C VAL A 96 13.77 -5.37 8.78
N GLN A 97 14.61 -6.41 8.92
CA GLN A 97 15.76 -6.43 9.82
C GLN A 97 17.07 -5.97 9.16
N ASP A 98 17.23 -6.27 7.88
CA ASP A 98 18.47 -6.02 7.16
C ASP A 98 18.25 -5.53 5.72
N ALA A 99 19.35 -5.20 5.04
CA ALA A 99 19.34 -4.69 3.68
C ALA A 99 18.89 -5.74 2.66
N ASP A 100 19.12 -7.03 2.90
CA ASP A 100 18.72 -8.10 1.99
C ASP A 100 17.21 -8.33 2.06
N GLU A 101 16.63 -8.26 3.24
CA GLU A 101 15.17 -8.25 3.40
C GLU A 101 14.53 -7.05 2.71
N ALA A 102 15.11 -5.87 2.85
CA ALA A 102 14.65 -4.68 2.16
C ALA A 102 14.72 -4.85 0.63
N ARG A 103 15.81 -5.41 0.09
CA ARG A 103 15.95 -5.70 -1.35
C ARG A 103 14.91 -6.72 -1.82
N ARG A 104 14.66 -7.79 -1.05
CA ARG A 104 13.60 -8.77 -1.36
C ARG A 104 12.22 -8.13 -1.38
N ALA A 105 11.91 -7.28 -0.40
CA ALA A 105 10.66 -6.53 -0.35
C ALA A 105 10.47 -5.66 -1.61
N ILE A 106 11.51 -4.91 -2.00
CA ILE A 106 11.48 -4.08 -3.20
C ILE A 106 11.29 -4.94 -4.46
N ALA A 107 12.04 -6.02 -4.60
CA ALA A 107 11.94 -6.92 -5.76
C ALA A 107 10.54 -7.53 -5.89
N ALA A 108 9.91 -7.91 -4.78
CA ALA A 108 8.55 -8.47 -4.75
C ALA A 108 7.47 -7.49 -5.24
N THR A 109 7.73 -6.17 -5.17
CA THR A 109 6.77 -5.15 -5.63
C THR A 109 6.89 -4.82 -7.12
N ARG A 110 7.96 -5.22 -7.78
CA ARG A 110 8.25 -4.83 -9.17
C ARG A 110 8.07 -5.98 -10.14
N TYR A 111 7.51 -5.68 -11.29
CA TYR A 111 7.50 -6.60 -12.41
C TYR A 111 8.91 -6.78 -13.02
N PRO A 112 9.22 -7.93 -13.63
CA PRO A 112 10.44 -8.10 -14.39
C PRO A 112 10.63 -7.01 -15.47
N PRO A 113 11.88 -6.61 -15.80
CA PRO A 113 13.14 -7.14 -15.26
C PRO A 113 13.57 -6.54 -13.91
N ASP A 114 12.86 -5.51 -13.38
CA ASP A 114 13.25 -4.75 -12.17
C ASP A 114 12.99 -5.52 -10.88
N GLY A 115 12.22 -6.62 -10.95
CA GLY A 115 11.84 -7.41 -9.79
C GLY A 115 11.26 -8.77 -10.15
N VAL A 116 10.59 -9.40 -9.19
CA VAL A 116 10.09 -10.78 -9.28
C VAL A 116 8.56 -10.91 -9.15
N ARG A 117 7.82 -9.79 -9.16
CA ARG A 117 6.36 -9.82 -9.05
C ARG A 117 5.75 -10.56 -10.24
N GLY A 118 4.94 -11.60 -9.96
CA GLY A 118 4.15 -12.27 -11.00
C GLY A 118 3.10 -11.34 -11.60
N MET A 119 2.91 -11.41 -12.92
CA MET A 119 2.01 -10.54 -13.67
C MET A 119 0.68 -11.23 -13.95
N ALA A 120 -0.43 -10.53 -13.67
CA ALA A 120 -1.75 -10.83 -14.19
C ALA A 120 -2.30 -9.58 -14.90
N GLY A 121 -2.77 -9.76 -16.13
CA GLY A 121 -3.24 -8.64 -16.96
C GLY A 121 -4.54 -8.00 -16.46
N ILE A 122 -5.41 -8.83 -15.84
CA ILE A 122 -6.73 -8.38 -15.38
C ILE A 122 -6.83 -8.57 -13.86
N ASN A 123 -6.66 -7.47 -13.14
CA ASN A 123 -6.83 -7.40 -11.69
C ASN A 123 -7.28 -5.99 -11.28
N ARG A 124 -7.62 -5.78 -10.00
CA ARG A 124 -8.08 -4.48 -9.51
C ARG A 124 -6.97 -3.41 -9.59
N GLY A 125 -5.70 -3.78 -9.38
CA GLY A 125 -4.55 -2.88 -9.51
C GLY A 125 -4.37 -2.32 -10.93
N SER A 126 -4.71 -3.11 -11.95
CA SER A 126 -4.72 -2.67 -13.35
C SER A 126 -6.04 -2.03 -13.78
N ARG A 127 -6.97 -1.78 -12.83
CA ARG A 127 -8.37 -1.43 -13.10
C ARG A 127 -9.00 -2.37 -14.14
N PHE A 128 -8.85 -3.67 -13.88
CA PHE A 128 -9.37 -4.73 -14.75
C PHE A 128 -8.87 -4.66 -16.19
N GLY A 129 -7.60 -4.25 -16.38
CA GLY A 129 -6.97 -4.15 -17.69
C GLY A 129 -7.23 -2.83 -18.44
N THR A 130 -7.93 -1.87 -17.83
CA THR A 130 -8.24 -0.59 -18.49
C THR A 130 -7.09 0.42 -18.45
N ILE A 131 -6.09 0.23 -17.58
CA ILE A 131 -4.91 1.08 -17.55
C ILE A 131 -3.95 0.64 -18.67
N ALA A 132 -3.79 1.51 -19.67
CA ALA A 132 -2.83 1.26 -20.72
C ALA A 132 -1.40 1.18 -20.17
N ASN A 133 -0.63 0.20 -20.68
CA ASN A 133 0.77 0.00 -20.30
C ASN A 133 1.01 -0.22 -18.79
N HIS A 134 0.01 -0.75 -18.05
CA HIS A 134 0.12 -0.97 -16.61
C HIS A 134 1.41 -1.72 -16.23
N ALA A 135 1.76 -2.75 -16.96
CA ALA A 135 2.95 -3.57 -16.69
C ALA A 135 4.28 -2.78 -16.69
N THR A 136 4.39 -1.78 -17.55
CA THR A 136 5.61 -0.95 -17.68
C THR A 136 5.61 0.26 -16.74
N THR A 137 4.44 0.76 -16.36
CA THR A 137 4.32 1.98 -15.53
C THR A 137 4.17 1.67 -14.04
N ALA A 138 3.66 0.50 -13.67
CA ALA A 138 3.37 0.13 -12.28
C ALA A 138 4.61 0.18 -11.38
N ASN A 139 5.78 -0.24 -11.87
CA ASN A 139 7.03 -0.23 -11.10
C ASN A 139 7.40 1.17 -10.56
N GLN A 140 6.96 2.23 -11.25
CA GLN A 140 7.20 3.63 -10.88
C GLN A 140 6.12 4.21 -9.96
N GLN A 141 4.97 3.53 -9.83
CA GLN A 141 3.79 4.03 -9.13
C GLN A 141 3.66 3.47 -7.71
N ILE A 142 4.36 2.39 -7.38
CA ILE A 142 4.26 1.75 -6.07
C ILE A 142 5.13 2.49 -5.05
N GLY A 143 4.48 2.93 -3.96
CA GLY A 143 5.13 3.44 -2.77
C GLY A 143 5.47 2.30 -1.79
N ARG A 144 6.59 2.42 -1.12
CA ARG A 144 7.07 1.43 -0.14
C ARG A 144 7.62 2.15 1.08
N ALA A 145 7.28 1.64 2.24
CA ALA A 145 7.89 1.98 3.50
C ALA A 145 8.21 0.69 4.25
N SER A 146 9.23 0.70 5.09
CA SER A 146 9.55 -0.44 5.95
C SER A 146 9.53 -0.01 7.42
N CYS A 147 9.15 -0.92 8.30
CA CYS A 147 9.19 -0.72 9.72
C CYS A 147 10.17 -1.74 10.32
N ARG A 148 11.21 -1.23 10.97
CA ARG A 148 12.04 -1.99 11.89
C ARG A 148 11.58 -1.59 13.28
N GLU A 149 11.15 -2.52 14.07
CA GLU A 149 10.52 -2.47 15.41
C GLU A 149 10.24 -1.07 16.05
N ARG A 150 10.97 -0.01 15.68
CA ARG A 150 10.81 1.37 16.19
C ARG A 150 11.10 2.48 15.19
N VAL A 151 11.37 2.20 13.90
CA VAL A 151 11.74 3.21 12.91
C VAL A 151 11.03 2.97 11.59
N LEU A 152 10.25 3.96 11.16
CA LEU A 152 9.65 3.98 9.82
C LEU A 152 10.71 4.49 8.83
N VAL A 153 11.15 3.65 7.90
CA VAL A 153 12.06 4.05 6.82
C VAL A 153 11.27 4.06 5.51
N THR A 154 11.18 5.23 4.89
CA THR A 154 10.58 5.37 3.54
C THR A 154 11.68 5.13 2.50
N VAL A 155 11.50 4.16 1.62
CA VAL A 155 12.44 3.79 0.56
C VAL A 155 11.88 4.15 -0.80
#